data_4c39b7022a79e5c1587bcf1a3ddb8d2e
#
_entry.id   4c39b7022a79e5c1587bcf1a3ddb8d2e
#
_cell.length_a   1.000
_cell.length_b   1.000
_cell.length_c   1.000
_cell.angle_alpha   90.00
_cell.angle_beta   90.00
_cell.angle_gamma   90.00
#
_symmetry.space_group_name_H-M   'P 1'
#
loop_
_entity.id
_entity.type
_entity.pdbx_description
1 polymer ?
#
loop_
_entity_poly.entity_id
_entity_poly.type
_entity_poly.pdbx_seq_one_letter_code
_entity_poly.pdbx_strand_id
1 'polypeptide(L)'
;TVDHFMRTGIITVNQNRGVNECVSRMQHHNVDTLLVVDENRRYQGTVSIADIRLTGHVVKTIGPLVRCTTPVVHTGDNAKECFEQLISSGFPYLVVLKQDETVAGIVTKTSMASAMAEQLWG
;
A
#
# COMPACT_ATOMS: atom_id res chain seq x y z
N THR A 1 15.04 -4.28 -11.27
CA THR A 1 13.95 -3.34 -11.05
C THR A 1 13.22 -3.64 -9.74
N VAL A 2 12.42 -2.70 -9.29
CA VAL A 2 11.62 -2.85 -8.06
C VAL A 2 10.65 -4.04 -8.14
N ASP A 3 10.21 -4.41 -9.31
CA ASP A 3 9.30 -5.53 -9.56
C ASP A 3 9.80 -6.84 -8.95
N HIS A 4 11.12 -7.03 -8.94
CA HIS A 4 11.74 -8.25 -8.41
C HIS A 4 11.56 -8.38 -6.90
N PHE A 5 11.40 -7.27 -6.18
CA PHE A 5 11.35 -7.23 -4.73
C PHE A 5 9.97 -6.88 -4.15
N MET A 6 8.98 -6.64 -5.00
CA MET A 6 7.65 -6.29 -4.51
C MET A 6 6.88 -7.55 -4.07
N ARG A 7 6.01 -7.35 -3.08
CA ARG A 7 5.04 -8.37 -2.67
C ARG A 7 3.77 -8.17 -3.47
N THR A 8 3.20 -9.27 -3.97
CA THR A 8 1.90 -9.31 -4.63
C THR A 8 0.86 -9.92 -3.66
N GLY A 9 -0.37 -10.05 -4.08
CA GLY A 9 -1.41 -10.60 -3.22
C GLY A 9 -1.84 -9.64 -2.11
N ILE A 10 -1.68 -8.36 -2.34
CA ILE A 10 -2.06 -7.28 -1.42
C ILE A 10 -3.58 -7.14 -1.35
N ILE A 11 -4.05 -6.61 -0.23
CA ILE A 11 -5.48 -6.45 0.02
C ILE A 11 -5.88 -5.03 -0.42
N THR A 12 -6.78 -4.97 -1.40
CA THR A 12 -7.35 -3.71 -1.86
C THR A 12 -8.85 -3.65 -1.53
N VAL A 13 -9.39 -2.44 -1.52
CA VAL A 13 -10.80 -2.21 -1.29
C VAL A 13 -11.25 -1.02 -2.13
N ASN A 14 -12.49 -1.06 -2.63
CA ASN A 14 -13.06 0.06 -3.35
C ASN A 14 -13.44 1.18 -2.37
N GLN A 15 -13.22 2.43 -2.77
CA GLN A 15 -13.49 3.62 -1.95
C GLN A 15 -14.96 3.75 -1.53
N ASN A 16 -15.87 3.09 -2.21
CA ASN A 16 -17.31 3.12 -1.91
C ASN A 16 -17.73 2.09 -0.87
N ARG A 17 -16.82 1.28 -0.36
CA ARG A 17 -17.14 0.25 0.63
C ARG A 17 -17.40 0.85 2.01
N GLY A 18 -18.23 0.17 2.79
CA GLY A 18 -18.58 0.60 4.14
C GLY A 18 -17.44 0.45 5.13
N VAL A 19 -17.45 1.30 6.15
CA VAL A 19 -16.43 1.29 7.20
C VAL A 19 -16.36 -0.07 7.91
N ASN A 20 -17.52 -0.63 8.28
CA ASN A 20 -17.56 -1.92 8.99
C ASN A 20 -17.02 -3.07 8.14
N GLU A 21 -17.30 -3.05 6.83
CA GLU A 21 -16.78 -4.05 5.89
C GLU A 21 -15.25 -3.97 5.83
N CYS A 22 -14.70 -2.76 5.82
CA CYS A 22 -13.25 -2.56 5.80
C CYS A 22 -12.59 -3.04 7.08
N VAL A 23 -13.21 -2.79 8.25
CA VAL A 23 -12.71 -3.30 9.53
C VAL A 23 -12.69 -4.83 9.52
N SER A 24 -13.77 -5.46 9.06
CA SER A 24 -13.85 -6.92 8.95
C SER A 24 -12.76 -7.48 8.05
N ARG A 25 -12.50 -6.81 6.92
CA ARG A 25 -11.46 -7.22 5.97
C ARG A 25 -10.07 -7.09 6.59
N MET A 26 -9.81 -6.01 7.33
CA MET A 26 -8.56 -5.85 8.08
C MET A 26 -8.36 -6.96 9.10
N GLN A 27 -9.40 -7.30 9.85
CA GLN A 27 -9.35 -8.38 10.86
C GLN A 27 -9.11 -9.73 10.21
N HIS A 28 -9.82 -10.02 9.12
CA HIS A 28 -9.69 -11.30 8.41
C HIS A 28 -8.28 -11.51 7.87
N HIS A 29 -7.64 -10.47 7.37
CA HIS A 29 -6.29 -10.54 6.80
C HIS A 29 -5.19 -10.14 7.78
N ASN A 30 -5.55 -9.82 9.02
CA ASN A 30 -4.61 -9.41 10.08
C ASN A 30 -3.73 -8.24 9.63
N VAL A 31 -4.35 -7.21 9.06
CA VAL A 31 -3.68 -5.97 8.64
C VAL A 31 -4.38 -4.78 9.27
N ASP A 32 -3.69 -3.67 9.39
CA ASP A 32 -4.21 -2.42 9.95
C ASP A 32 -4.40 -1.31 8.90
N THR A 33 -4.10 -1.61 7.66
CA THR A 33 -4.19 -0.68 6.53
C THR A 33 -4.62 -1.43 5.28
N LEU A 34 -5.49 -0.80 4.49
CA LEU A 34 -5.91 -1.32 3.18
C LEU A 34 -5.53 -0.31 2.10
N LEU A 35 -5.14 -0.82 0.94
CA LEU A 35 -4.97 0.01 -0.25
C LEU A 35 -6.34 0.24 -0.87
N VAL A 36 -6.63 1.49 -1.22
CA VAL A 36 -7.95 1.91 -1.71
C VAL A 36 -7.87 2.19 -3.20
N VAL A 37 -8.80 1.65 -3.94
CA VAL A 37 -8.90 1.79 -5.39
C VAL A 37 -10.26 2.34 -5.78
N ASP A 38 -10.35 2.88 -7.00
CA ASP A 38 -11.61 3.30 -7.59
C ASP A 38 -12.26 2.18 -8.40
N GLU A 39 -13.33 2.51 -9.13
CA GLU A 39 -14.08 1.56 -9.95
C GLU A 39 -13.27 0.95 -11.08
N ASN A 40 -12.23 1.66 -11.54
CA ASN A 40 -11.31 1.21 -12.58
C ASN A 40 -10.06 0.54 -12.00
N ARG A 41 -10.06 0.23 -10.70
CA ARG A 41 -8.95 -0.36 -9.95
C ARG A 41 -7.72 0.53 -9.87
N ARG A 42 -7.86 1.82 -10.12
CA ARG A 42 -6.77 2.78 -9.97
C ARG A 42 -6.58 3.13 -8.50
N TYR A 43 -5.34 3.22 -8.11
CA TYR A 43 -4.96 3.53 -6.73
C TYR A 43 -5.43 4.93 -6.33
N GLN A 44 -6.08 5.03 -5.17
CA GLN A 44 -6.58 6.29 -4.62
C GLN A 44 -5.85 6.70 -3.34
N GLY A 45 -5.24 5.77 -2.66
CA GLY A 45 -4.57 6.02 -1.38
C GLY A 45 -4.74 4.86 -0.43
N THR A 46 -4.63 5.14 0.86
CA THR A 46 -4.74 4.13 1.91
C THR A 46 -5.77 4.53 2.95
N VAL A 47 -6.33 3.54 3.63
CA VAL A 47 -7.17 3.75 4.81
C VAL A 47 -6.60 2.90 5.94
N SER A 48 -6.44 3.51 7.13
CA SER A 48 -5.89 2.83 8.31
C SER A 48 -6.97 2.61 9.37
N ILE A 49 -6.75 1.60 10.22
CA ILE A 49 -7.63 1.36 11.36
C ILE A 49 -7.62 2.55 12.33
N ALA A 50 -6.50 3.25 12.45
CA ALA A 50 -6.39 4.43 13.30
C ALA A 50 -7.34 5.54 12.84
N ASP A 51 -7.39 5.82 11.53
CA ASP A 51 -8.31 6.83 10.98
C ASP A 51 -9.76 6.41 11.14
N ILE A 52 -10.06 5.13 10.97
CA ILE A 52 -11.41 4.60 11.19
C ILE A 52 -11.85 4.78 12.63
N ARG A 53 -10.98 4.51 13.60
CA ARG A 53 -11.28 4.69 15.02
C ARG A 53 -11.56 6.14 15.39
N LEU A 54 -10.86 7.08 14.74
CA LEU A 54 -11.03 8.50 15.02
C LEU A 54 -12.33 9.06 14.45
N THR A 55 -12.67 8.72 13.21
CA THR A 55 -13.74 9.39 12.47
C THR A 55 -14.71 8.44 11.75
N GLY A 56 -14.48 7.13 11.80
CA GLY A 56 -15.28 6.15 11.05
C GLY A 56 -16.76 6.11 11.47
N HIS A 57 -17.07 6.53 12.69
CA HIS A 57 -18.45 6.55 13.20
C HIS A 57 -19.33 7.66 12.60
N VAL A 58 -18.72 8.65 11.95
CA VAL A 58 -19.45 9.78 11.35
C VAL A 58 -19.55 9.65 9.82
N VAL A 59 -18.98 8.62 9.22
CA VAL A 59 -19.03 8.38 7.79
C VAL A 59 -19.55 6.97 7.51
N LYS A 60 -20.22 6.79 6.36
CA LYS A 60 -20.76 5.49 5.97
C LYS A 60 -19.76 4.68 5.17
N THR A 61 -19.01 5.35 4.29
CA THR A 61 -18.01 4.73 3.42
C THR A 61 -16.62 5.24 3.77
N ILE A 62 -15.60 4.53 3.33
CA ILE A 62 -14.21 4.87 3.64
C ILE A 62 -13.65 6.01 2.79
N GLY A 63 -14.33 6.38 1.69
CA GLY A 63 -13.82 7.41 0.79
C GLY A 63 -13.27 8.66 1.48
N PRO A 64 -14.03 9.27 2.40
CA PRO A 64 -13.57 10.46 3.13
C PRO A 64 -12.35 10.23 4.03
N LEU A 65 -12.01 8.99 4.35
CA LEU A 65 -10.91 8.62 5.24
C LEU A 65 -9.62 8.25 4.50
N VAL A 66 -9.66 8.27 3.16
CA VAL A 66 -8.52 7.88 2.34
C VAL A 66 -7.43 8.93 2.39
N ARG A 67 -6.19 8.50 2.59
CA ARG A 67 -5.01 9.38 2.61
C ARG A 67 -4.06 9.01 1.48
N CYS A 68 -3.48 10.03 0.83
CA CYS A 68 -2.55 9.87 -0.30
C CYS A 68 -1.12 10.23 0.11
N THR A 69 -0.71 9.89 1.33
CA THR A 69 0.60 10.25 1.87
C THR A 69 1.66 9.17 1.72
N THR A 70 1.24 7.93 1.47
CA THR A 70 2.17 6.81 1.26
C THR A 70 2.94 7.02 -0.04
N PRO A 71 4.28 6.87 -0.03
CA PRO A 71 5.06 7.05 -1.24
C PRO A 71 4.74 5.97 -2.29
N VAL A 72 4.78 6.39 -3.55
CA VAL A 72 4.40 5.58 -4.71
C VAL A 72 5.57 5.52 -5.68
N VAL A 73 5.82 4.34 -6.21
CA VAL A 73 6.75 4.11 -7.32
C VAL A 73 6.04 3.31 -8.40
N HIS A 74 6.66 3.12 -9.55
CA HIS A 74 6.06 2.41 -10.67
C HIS A 74 6.87 1.17 -11.04
N THR A 75 6.21 0.21 -11.67
CA THR A 75 6.89 -0.97 -12.21
C THR A 75 7.98 -0.50 -13.18
N GLY A 76 9.12 -1.20 -13.17
CA GLY A 76 10.27 -0.84 -13.97
C GLY A 76 11.23 0.15 -13.31
N ASP A 77 10.82 0.79 -12.21
CA ASP A 77 11.70 1.73 -11.50
C ASP A 77 12.91 1.01 -10.91
N ASN A 78 14.00 1.75 -10.76
CA ASN A 78 15.25 1.24 -10.21
C ASN A 78 15.07 0.89 -8.73
N ALA A 79 15.42 -0.34 -8.36
CA ALA A 79 15.22 -0.84 -7.00
C ALA A 79 15.98 -0.03 -5.95
N LYS A 80 17.23 0.35 -6.23
CA LYS A 80 18.05 1.13 -5.31
C LYS A 80 17.41 2.48 -5.01
N GLU A 81 16.94 3.17 -6.05
CA GLU A 81 16.27 4.47 -5.89
C GLU A 81 14.98 4.32 -5.09
N CYS A 82 14.21 3.25 -5.31
CA CYS A 82 13.01 2.96 -4.56
C CYS A 82 13.33 2.72 -3.07
N PHE A 83 14.37 1.97 -2.77
CA PHE A 83 14.80 1.72 -1.40
C PHE A 83 15.27 3.00 -0.71
N GLU A 84 15.99 3.87 -1.41
CA GLU A 84 16.39 5.17 -0.89
C GLU A 84 15.16 6.04 -0.57
N GLN A 85 14.16 6.02 -1.44
CA GLN A 85 12.89 6.73 -1.21
C GLN A 85 12.15 6.16 -0.01
N LEU A 86 12.13 4.85 0.16
CA LEU A 86 11.50 4.21 1.33
C LEU A 86 12.15 4.69 2.62
N ILE A 87 13.47 4.70 2.68
CA ILE A 87 14.21 5.14 3.85
C ILE A 87 13.94 6.62 4.14
N SER A 88 14.05 7.48 3.13
CA SER A 88 13.88 8.92 3.31
C SER A 88 12.45 9.32 3.65
N SER A 89 11.45 8.56 3.22
CA SER A 89 10.05 8.86 3.49
C SER A 89 9.65 8.60 4.95
N GLY A 90 10.36 7.70 5.63
CA GLY A 90 9.97 7.25 6.97
C GLY A 90 8.76 6.31 6.99
N PHE A 91 8.19 5.98 5.85
CA PHE A 91 7.07 5.04 5.77
C PHE A 91 7.57 3.58 5.85
N PRO A 92 6.72 2.66 6.34
CA PRO A 92 7.10 1.25 6.43
C PRO A 92 7.06 0.52 5.10
N TYR A 93 6.46 1.11 4.05
CA TYR A 93 6.35 0.50 2.72
C TYR A 93 6.14 1.54 1.64
N LEU A 94 6.39 1.13 0.39
CA LEU A 94 6.02 1.87 -0.82
C LEU A 94 4.92 1.10 -1.55
N VAL A 95 4.05 1.82 -2.24
CA VAL A 95 3.08 1.24 -3.16
C VAL A 95 3.69 1.23 -4.57
N VAL A 96 3.64 0.07 -5.24
CA VAL A 96 4.11 -0.06 -6.62
C VAL A 96 2.90 -0.10 -7.53
N LEU A 97 2.85 0.84 -8.47
CA LEU A 97 1.77 0.95 -9.45
C LEU A 97 2.25 0.53 -10.84
N LYS A 98 1.34 -0.01 -11.63
CA LYS A 98 1.56 -0.19 -13.06
C LYS A 98 1.42 1.17 -13.76
N GLN A 99 1.76 1.22 -15.03
CA GLN A 99 1.70 2.46 -15.81
C GLN A 99 0.27 3.02 -15.93
N ASP A 100 -0.74 2.17 -15.81
CA ASP A 100 -2.15 2.58 -15.82
C ASP A 100 -2.68 2.98 -14.42
N GLU A 101 -1.78 3.13 -13.44
CA GLU A 101 -2.09 3.53 -12.06
C GLU A 101 -2.85 2.45 -11.26
N THR A 102 -2.91 1.22 -11.75
CA THR A 102 -3.41 0.09 -10.95
C THR A 102 -2.32 -0.47 -10.06
N VAL A 103 -2.70 -1.06 -8.93
CA VAL A 103 -1.75 -1.55 -7.95
C VAL A 103 -1.07 -2.83 -8.45
N ALA A 104 0.27 -2.83 -8.49
CA ALA A 104 1.07 -4.00 -8.82
C ALA A 104 1.51 -4.75 -7.56
N GLY A 105 1.89 -4.03 -6.52
CA GLY A 105 2.36 -4.63 -5.29
C GLY A 105 2.81 -3.60 -4.27
N ILE A 106 3.50 -4.05 -3.24
CA ILE A 106 4.13 -3.18 -2.25
C ILE A 106 5.58 -3.62 -2.02
N VAL A 107 6.41 -2.66 -1.62
CA VAL A 107 7.79 -2.94 -1.21
C VAL A 107 7.93 -2.53 0.24
N THR A 108 8.34 -3.45 1.08
CA THR A 108 8.50 -3.26 2.53
C THR A 108 9.97 -3.18 2.90
N LYS A 109 10.25 -2.78 4.14
CA LYS A 109 11.61 -2.83 4.68
C LYS A 109 12.16 -4.26 4.70
N THR A 110 11.30 -5.25 4.88
CA THR A 110 11.69 -6.67 4.78
C THR A 110 12.12 -7.02 3.37
N SER A 111 11.39 -6.55 2.35
CA SER A 111 11.78 -6.73 0.94
C SER A 111 13.15 -6.11 0.67
N MET A 112 13.39 -4.91 1.21
CA MET A 112 14.67 -4.22 1.07
C MET A 112 15.81 -5.00 1.73
N ALA A 113 15.58 -5.50 2.94
CA ALA A 113 16.59 -6.30 3.65
C ALA A 113 16.92 -7.58 2.89
N SER A 114 15.92 -8.24 2.32
CA SER A 114 16.11 -9.43 1.48
C SER A 114 16.93 -9.11 0.23
N ALA A 115 16.64 -7.99 -0.42
CA ALA A 115 17.39 -7.53 -1.59
C ALA A 115 18.86 -7.26 -1.27
N MET A 116 19.11 -6.61 -0.14
CA MET A 116 20.47 -6.34 0.33
C MET A 116 21.23 -7.63 0.62
N ALA A 117 20.58 -8.60 1.24
CA ALA A 117 21.17 -9.91 1.51
C ALA A 117 21.52 -10.66 0.22
N GLU A 118 20.66 -10.61 -0.79
CA GLU A 118 20.94 -11.19 -2.09
C GLU A 118 22.20 -10.58 -2.74
N GLN A 119 22.34 -9.27 -2.66
CA GLN A 119 23.51 -8.58 -3.20
C GLN A 119 24.80 -8.95 -2.46
N LEU A 120 24.73 -9.21 -1.17
CA LEU A 120 25.91 -9.55 -0.35
C LEU A 120 26.34 -11.01 -0.52
N TRP A 121 25.39 -11.91 -0.71
CA TRP A 121 25.64 -13.36 -0.68
C TRP A 121 25.38 -14.07 -2.01
N GLY A 122 24.75 -13.41 -2.93
CA GLY A 122 24.39 -13.96 -4.23
C GLY A 122 24.82 -13.09 -5.37
#